data_726861748f945d858b29b22c3b98e198
#
_entry.id   726861748f945d858b29b22c3b98e198
#
_cell.length_a   1.000
_cell.length_b   1.000
_cell.length_c   1.000
_cell.angle_alpha   90.00
_cell.angle_beta   90.00
_cell.angle_gamma   90.00
#
_symmetry.space_group_name_H-M   'P 1'
#
loop_
_entity.id
_entity.type
_entity.pdbx_description
1 polymer ?
#
loop_
_entity_poly.entity_id
_entity_poly.type
_entity_poly.pdbx_seq_one_letter_code
_entity_poly.pdbx_strand_id
1 'polypeptide(L)'
;MYDQSPKPSYTRFVAAPRVDVVGIGENSVDLVYRIPGGSEDPPGHLTTPNAKFRASAHSVSCGGQVATTLAACAALRLRTRYVGTFGNDANGQRVRDVLTDAGVDLSHAVVRDAPNRHAIILVDARNGDRTVVWYREPQLAMRVDDIPSSVVSHARLLHVDDLDEDVSIAASRIAVGAGVPVTSDVDRVTEQTPSLVALSTVPIFSSHVPSELTGERDPERALRALRKSHAGWLCVTLGTDGAMLLDGDRLHHVPAFVVDAVDTTGAGDVFRAAFIHALLQNQSPTEILRFASAAAAISCTRAGAITSVPALEEIEQLMTRSHQAS
;
A
#
# COMPACT_ATOMS: atom_id res chain seq x y z
N MET A 1 -47.13 -50.01 -10.83
CA MET A 1 -46.82 -49.01 -9.74
C MET A 1 -45.46 -48.53 -9.96
N TYR A 2 -45.35 -47.32 -10.51
CA TYR A 2 -44.01 -46.59 -10.64
C TYR A 2 -43.77 -45.82 -9.38
N ASP A 3 -42.63 -46.13 -8.74
CA ASP A 3 -42.15 -45.41 -7.58
C ASP A 3 -41.72 -43.98 -7.98
N GLN A 4 -42.45 -42.95 -7.51
CA GLN A 4 -42.15 -41.55 -7.67
C GLN A 4 -41.54 -41.02 -6.36
N SER A 5 -40.32 -41.47 -6.03
CA SER A 5 -39.54 -40.84 -4.99
C SER A 5 -38.97 -39.48 -5.47
N PRO A 6 -39.12 -38.35 -4.78
CA PRO A 6 -38.57 -37.10 -5.19
C PRO A 6 -37.04 -37.15 -5.12
N LYS A 7 -36.38 -36.85 -6.26
CA LYS A 7 -34.91 -36.71 -6.32
C LYS A 7 -34.47 -35.53 -5.44
N PRO A 8 -33.45 -35.68 -4.60
CA PRO A 8 -32.95 -34.58 -3.81
C PRO A 8 -32.43 -33.46 -4.73
N SER A 9 -32.94 -32.23 -4.55
CA SER A 9 -32.46 -31.05 -5.21
C SER A 9 -31.09 -30.69 -4.60
N TYR A 10 -30.02 -31.03 -5.30
CA TYR A 10 -28.70 -30.51 -4.97
C TYR A 10 -28.69 -29.01 -5.25
N THR A 11 -28.87 -28.18 -4.21
CA THR A 11 -28.57 -26.80 -4.28
C THR A 11 -27.05 -26.69 -4.53
N ARG A 12 -26.66 -26.29 -5.73
CA ARG A 12 -25.26 -25.92 -6.02
C ARG A 12 -24.92 -24.79 -5.06
N PHE A 13 -24.16 -25.09 -4.03
CA PHE A 13 -23.44 -24.07 -3.29
C PHE A 13 -22.45 -23.41 -4.28
N VAL A 14 -22.85 -22.30 -4.84
CA VAL A 14 -21.90 -21.41 -5.52
C VAL A 14 -21.02 -20.89 -4.39
N ALA A 15 -19.80 -21.41 -4.29
CA ALA A 15 -18.83 -20.87 -3.35
C ALA A 15 -18.75 -19.36 -3.60
N ALA A 16 -18.90 -18.56 -2.53
CA ALA A 16 -18.76 -17.11 -2.64
C ALA A 16 -17.45 -16.80 -3.35
N PRO A 17 -17.43 -15.82 -4.28
CA PRO A 17 -16.25 -15.52 -5.05
C PRO A 17 -15.09 -15.22 -4.10
N ARG A 18 -14.00 -15.95 -4.23
CA ARG A 18 -12.82 -15.83 -3.37
C ARG A 18 -12.25 -14.43 -3.51
N VAL A 19 -11.99 -13.71 -2.38
CA VAL A 19 -11.32 -12.41 -2.38
C VAL A 19 -9.88 -12.62 -2.81
N ASP A 20 -9.39 -11.80 -3.73
CA ASP A 20 -8.02 -11.92 -4.20
C ASP A 20 -7.04 -11.31 -3.17
N VAL A 21 -7.33 -10.10 -2.67
CA VAL A 21 -6.50 -9.42 -1.69
C VAL A 21 -7.35 -8.93 -0.52
N VAL A 22 -7.02 -9.38 0.68
CA VAL A 22 -7.48 -8.74 1.92
C VAL A 22 -6.39 -7.79 2.38
N GLY A 23 -6.73 -6.53 2.61
CA GLY A 23 -5.80 -5.52 3.15
C GLY A 23 -6.20 -5.12 4.55
N ILE A 24 -5.24 -5.11 5.48
CA ILE A 24 -5.43 -4.68 6.87
C ILE A 24 -4.46 -3.55 7.16
N GLY A 25 -4.98 -2.36 7.47
CA GLY A 25 -4.14 -1.20 7.78
C GLY A 25 -4.81 0.13 7.57
N GLU A 26 -4.02 1.12 7.17
CA GLU A 26 -4.33 2.53 7.23
C GLU A 26 -5.19 3.04 6.08
N ASN A 27 -6.04 4.02 6.43
CA ASN A 27 -6.63 4.98 5.51
C ASN A 27 -6.44 6.41 6.03
N SER A 28 -6.44 7.40 5.14
CA SER A 28 -6.17 8.79 5.46
C SER A 28 -6.94 9.75 4.56
N VAL A 29 -7.17 10.96 5.05
CA VAL A 29 -7.47 12.14 4.23
C VAL A 29 -6.30 13.11 4.31
N ASP A 30 -5.78 13.52 3.16
CA ASP A 30 -4.64 14.41 3.05
C ASP A 30 -5.10 15.79 2.55
N LEU A 31 -4.86 16.81 3.37
CA LEU A 31 -5.10 18.22 3.08
C LEU A 31 -3.79 18.81 2.55
N VAL A 32 -3.67 18.88 1.23
CA VAL A 32 -2.44 19.31 0.57
C VAL A 32 -2.48 20.80 0.27
N TYR A 33 -1.51 21.54 0.77
CA TYR A 33 -1.34 22.96 0.52
C TYR A 33 -0.02 23.23 -0.20
N ARG A 34 -0.07 23.84 -1.36
CA ARG A 34 1.12 24.25 -2.10
C ARG A 34 1.52 25.67 -1.68
N ILE A 35 2.71 25.79 -1.11
CA ILE A 35 3.25 27.06 -0.62
C ILE A 35 4.15 27.65 -1.71
N PRO A 36 3.86 28.89 -2.22
CA PRO A 36 4.70 29.51 -3.23
C PRO A 36 6.08 29.84 -2.67
N GLY A 37 7.13 29.63 -3.47
CA GLY A 37 8.47 30.07 -3.14
C GLY A 37 8.56 31.59 -3.15
N GLY A 38 9.34 32.18 -2.23
CA GLY A 38 9.54 33.62 -2.17
C GLY A 38 9.67 34.19 -0.74
N SER A 39 9.40 33.40 0.28
CA SER A 39 9.80 33.74 1.65
C SER A 39 11.25 33.30 1.87
N GLU A 40 12.02 34.08 2.62
CA GLU A 40 13.39 33.73 3.00
C GLU A 40 13.45 32.46 3.86
N ASP A 41 12.31 32.03 4.41
CA ASP A 41 12.16 30.80 5.19
C ASP A 41 11.53 29.69 4.37
N PRO A 42 12.20 28.53 4.21
CA PRO A 42 11.63 27.36 3.55
C PRO A 42 10.43 26.80 4.34
N PRO A 43 9.43 26.18 3.67
CA PRO A 43 8.23 25.61 4.31
C PRO A 43 8.51 24.60 5.44
N GLY A 44 9.70 24.04 5.50
CA GLY A 44 10.13 23.12 6.57
C GLY A 44 10.25 23.76 7.97
N HIS A 45 10.14 25.10 8.08
CA HIS A 45 10.18 25.80 9.37
C HIS A 45 8.77 26.11 9.91
N LEU A 46 7.96 25.09 10.16
CA LEU A 46 6.70 25.22 10.95
C LEU A 46 6.96 25.82 12.35
N THR A 47 8.21 25.92 12.75
CA THR A 47 8.65 26.44 14.03
C THR A 47 8.91 27.95 14.04
N THR A 48 8.80 28.66 12.91
CA THR A 48 8.97 30.11 12.87
C THR A 48 7.79 30.78 13.60
N PRO A 49 8.02 31.40 14.76
CA PRO A 49 6.94 32.05 15.51
C PRO A 49 6.25 33.13 14.67
N ASN A 50 4.91 33.12 14.72
CA ASN A 50 4.05 34.12 14.04
C ASN A 50 4.10 34.10 12.49
N ALA A 51 4.72 33.10 11.86
CA ALA A 51 4.71 32.98 10.40
C ALA A 51 3.28 32.76 9.87
N LYS A 52 2.96 33.39 8.74
CA LYS A 52 1.69 33.23 8.02
C LYS A 52 2.01 32.95 6.56
N PHE A 53 1.58 31.81 6.06
CA PHE A 53 1.78 31.43 4.66
C PHE A 53 0.45 31.50 3.90
N ARG A 54 0.48 32.07 2.70
CA ARG A 54 -0.64 32.01 1.76
C ARG A 54 -0.37 30.88 0.77
N ALA A 55 -1.16 29.83 0.82
CA ALA A 55 -1.08 28.76 -0.18
C ALA A 55 -1.49 29.27 -1.58
N SER A 56 -0.78 28.83 -2.61
CA SER A 56 -1.11 29.09 -4.02
C SER A 56 -2.15 28.09 -4.56
N ALA A 57 -2.23 26.90 -3.97
CA ALA A 57 -3.20 25.86 -4.30
C ALA A 57 -3.53 25.03 -3.06
N HIS A 58 -4.72 24.45 -3.06
CA HIS A 58 -5.19 23.50 -2.06
C HIS A 58 -5.92 22.35 -2.74
N SER A 59 -5.70 21.15 -2.27
CA SER A 59 -6.45 19.96 -2.66
C SER A 59 -6.69 19.05 -1.45
N VAL A 60 -7.73 18.23 -1.56
CA VAL A 60 -8.03 17.18 -0.58
C VAL A 60 -7.98 15.85 -1.33
N SER A 61 -7.14 14.94 -0.87
CA SER A 61 -7.05 13.60 -1.42
C SER A 61 -7.31 12.55 -0.35
N CYS A 62 -7.69 11.34 -0.79
CA CYS A 62 -7.75 10.17 0.06
C CYS A 62 -6.53 9.32 -0.19
N GLY A 63 -6.00 8.73 0.88
CA GLY A 63 -4.80 7.90 0.88
C GLY A 63 -4.78 6.95 2.06
N GLY A 64 -3.60 6.66 2.54
CA GLY A 64 -3.27 5.62 3.51
C GLY A 64 -2.70 4.40 2.79
N GLN A 65 -1.68 3.80 3.37
CA GLN A 65 -0.86 2.75 2.73
C GLN A 65 -1.73 1.61 2.19
N VAL A 66 -2.53 0.97 3.04
CA VAL A 66 -3.38 -0.15 2.61
C VAL A 66 -4.57 0.31 1.78
N ALA A 67 -5.20 1.45 2.11
CA ALA A 67 -6.35 1.95 1.36
C ALA A 67 -5.97 2.26 -0.11
N THR A 68 -4.83 2.93 -0.33
CA THR A 68 -4.31 3.21 -1.68
C THR A 68 -3.92 1.92 -2.41
N THR A 69 -3.21 1.01 -1.73
CA THR A 69 -2.83 -0.29 -2.31
C THR A 69 -4.06 -1.08 -2.76
N LEU A 70 -5.14 -1.14 -1.97
CA LEU A 70 -6.34 -1.89 -2.35
C LEU A 70 -7.13 -1.22 -3.48
N ALA A 71 -7.23 0.12 -3.49
CA ALA A 71 -7.83 0.84 -4.61
C ALA A 71 -7.06 0.58 -5.92
N ALA A 72 -5.72 0.57 -5.86
CA ALA A 72 -4.88 0.24 -6.99
C ALA A 72 -5.01 -1.24 -7.42
N CYS A 73 -5.07 -2.18 -6.48
CA CYS A 73 -5.37 -3.58 -6.78
C CYS A 73 -6.73 -3.75 -7.47
N ALA A 74 -7.75 -3.01 -7.04
CA ALA A 74 -9.08 -3.04 -7.68
C ALA A 74 -9.05 -2.49 -9.11
N ALA A 75 -8.33 -1.39 -9.35
CA ALA A 75 -8.10 -0.86 -10.70
C ALA A 75 -7.36 -1.86 -11.61
N LEU A 76 -6.51 -2.70 -11.03
CA LEU A 76 -5.86 -3.84 -11.70
C LEU A 76 -6.74 -5.11 -11.76
N ARG A 77 -8.07 -4.96 -11.55
CA ARG A 77 -9.10 -6.02 -11.68
C ARG A 77 -9.00 -7.14 -10.65
N LEU A 78 -8.35 -6.91 -9.50
CA LEU A 78 -8.38 -7.83 -8.37
C LEU A 78 -9.60 -7.54 -7.49
N ARG A 79 -10.19 -8.58 -6.90
CA ARG A 79 -11.26 -8.44 -5.90
C ARG A 79 -10.61 -8.16 -4.56
N THR A 80 -10.80 -6.94 -4.05
CA THR A 80 -10.16 -6.44 -2.85
C THR A 80 -11.17 -6.27 -1.72
N ARG A 81 -10.71 -6.48 -0.48
CA ARG A 81 -11.46 -6.22 0.73
C ARG A 81 -10.60 -5.48 1.74
N TYR A 82 -11.12 -4.37 2.20
CA TYR A 82 -10.48 -3.57 3.23
C TYR A 82 -10.97 -3.98 4.62
N VAL A 83 -10.04 -4.20 5.54
CA VAL A 83 -10.28 -4.40 6.97
C VAL A 83 -9.47 -3.34 7.72
N GLY A 84 -10.16 -2.42 8.35
CA GLY A 84 -9.55 -1.30 9.06
C GLY A 84 -10.61 -0.44 9.71
N THR A 85 -10.19 0.65 10.31
CA THR A 85 -11.07 1.55 11.02
C THR A 85 -11.28 2.86 10.28
N PHE A 86 -12.51 3.35 10.29
CA PHE A 86 -12.87 4.69 9.82
C PHE A 86 -13.44 5.50 10.98
N GLY A 87 -13.25 6.82 10.93
CA GLY A 87 -14.00 7.75 11.75
C GLY A 87 -15.44 7.88 11.28
N ASN A 88 -16.32 8.36 12.16
CA ASN A 88 -17.72 8.66 11.86
C ASN A 88 -17.93 10.11 11.37
N ASP A 89 -16.85 10.84 11.11
CA ASP A 89 -16.87 12.21 10.60
C ASP A 89 -16.90 12.28 9.05
N ALA A 90 -16.91 13.51 8.52
CA ALA A 90 -16.96 13.76 7.08
C ALA A 90 -15.72 13.20 6.33
N ASN A 91 -14.55 13.15 6.99
CA ASN A 91 -13.34 12.56 6.41
C ASN A 91 -13.48 11.04 6.30
N GLY A 92 -13.96 10.37 7.34
CA GLY A 92 -14.20 8.93 7.31
C GLY A 92 -15.25 8.55 6.25
N GLN A 93 -16.33 9.35 6.10
CA GLN A 93 -17.29 9.13 5.03
C GLN A 93 -16.65 9.29 3.66
N ARG A 94 -15.87 10.35 3.45
CA ARG A 94 -15.16 10.61 2.17
C ARG A 94 -14.28 9.44 1.75
N VAL A 95 -13.48 8.88 2.67
CA VAL A 95 -12.61 7.74 2.34
C VAL A 95 -13.42 6.50 2.00
N ARG A 96 -14.51 6.23 2.75
CA ARG A 96 -15.41 5.11 2.44
C ARG A 96 -16.02 5.23 1.05
N ASP A 97 -16.50 6.42 0.69
CA ASP A 97 -17.08 6.68 -0.63
C ASP A 97 -16.05 6.43 -1.74
N VAL A 98 -14.84 7.00 -1.61
CA VAL A 98 -13.75 6.83 -2.58
C VAL A 98 -13.34 5.37 -2.75
N LEU A 99 -13.23 4.61 -1.66
CA LEU A 99 -12.88 3.18 -1.72
C LEU A 99 -14.02 2.35 -2.33
N THR A 100 -15.27 2.68 -2.01
CA THR A 100 -16.44 2.01 -2.59
C THR A 100 -16.53 2.26 -4.10
N ASP A 101 -16.31 3.50 -4.53
CA ASP A 101 -16.29 3.89 -5.95
C ASP A 101 -15.13 3.21 -6.70
N ALA A 102 -14.00 2.98 -6.03
CA ALA A 102 -12.89 2.19 -6.55
C ALA A 102 -13.17 0.67 -6.61
N GLY A 103 -14.29 0.20 -6.08
CA GLY A 103 -14.67 -1.22 -6.08
C GLY A 103 -14.08 -2.05 -4.94
N VAL A 104 -13.59 -1.41 -3.88
CA VAL A 104 -13.08 -2.09 -2.68
C VAL A 104 -14.24 -2.49 -1.78
N ASP A 105 -14.30 -3.76 -1.38
CA ASP A 105 -15.31 -4.27 -0.44
C ASP A 105 -14.99 -3.82 0.99
N LEU A 106 -15.89 -3.04 1.61
CA LEU A 106 -15.78 -2.51 2.96
C LEU A 106 -16.61 -3.27 4.00
N SER A 107 -17.16 -4.44 3.66
CA SER A 107 -18.10 -5.19 4.51
C SER A 107 -17.54 -5.60 5.89
N HIS A 108 -16.21 -5.57 6.05
CA HIS A 108 -15.51 -5.89 7.30
C HIS A 108 -14.75 -4.69 7.89
N ALA A 109 -15.00 -3.49 7.39
CA ALA A 109 -14.45 -2.28 7.97
C ALA A 109 -15.25 -1.87 9.21
N VAL A 110 -14.58 -1.26 10.19
CA VAL A 110 -15.17 -0.82 11.46
C VAL A 110 -15.28 0.70 11.46
N VAL A 111 -16.44 1.24 11.85
CA VAL A 111 -16.60 2.69 12.06
C VAL A 111 -16.54 2.96 13.56
N ARG A 112 -15.65 3.89 13.96
CA ARG A 112 -15.45 4.31 15.35
C ARG A 112 -16.02 5.72 15.56
N ASP A 113 -16.46 6.01 16.79
CA ASP A 113 -16.89 7.34 17.19
C ASP A 113 -15.67 8.22 17.48
N ALA A 114 -15.01 8.66 16.41
CA ALA A 114 -13.81 9.48 16.42
C ALA A 114 -13.63 10.16 15.07
N PRO A 115 -12.90 11.31 14.96
CA PRO A 115 -12.50 11.86 13.69
C PRO A 115 -11.52 10.92 12.96
N ASN A 116 -11.71 10.80 11.65
CA ASN A 116 -10.81 9.97 10.81
C ASN A 116 -9.37 10.49 10.81
N ARG A 117 -8.42 9.59 10.62
CA ARG A 117 -7.01 9.97 10.41
C ARG A 117 -6.92 10.95 9.24
N HIS A 118 -6.12 11.98 9.43
CA HIS A 118 -5.87 12.98 8.39
C HIS A 118 -4.46 13.54 8.51
N ALA A 119 -3.97 14.13 7.42
CA ALA A 119 -2.70 14.83 7.38
C ALA A 119 -2.87 16.21 6.76
N ILE A 120 -2.08 17.18 7.22
CA ILE A 120 -1.81 18.44 6.54
C ILE A 120 -0.45 18.29 5.87
N ILE A 121 -0.43 18.44 4.54
CA ILE A 121 0.78 18.32 3.74
C ILE A 121 1.10 19.68 3.14
N LEU A 122 2.22 20.25 3.53
CA LEU A 122 2.76 21.48 2.97
C LEU A 122 3.78 21.11 1.89
N VAL A 123 3.52 21.52 0.66
CA VAL A 123 4.40 21.28 -0.49
C VAL A 123 5.09 22.58 -0.88
N ASP A 124 6.40 22.59 -0.89
CA ASP A 124 7.19 23.70 -1.44
C ASP A 124 7.06 23.71 -2.97
N ALA A 125 6.50 24.78 -3.53
CA ALA A 125 6.28 24.87 -4.97
C ALA A 125 7.59 24.99 -5.79
N ARG A 126 8.74 25.25 -5.15
CA ARG A 126 10.05 25.43 -5.80
C ARG A 126 10.72 24.09 -6.13
N ASN A 127 10.64 23.12 -5.22
CA ASN A 127 11.41 21.87 -5.28
C ASN A 127 10.55 20.62 -5.03
N GLY A 128 9.27 20.81 -4.64
CA GLY A 128 8.38 19.70 -4.33
C GLY A 128 8.58 19.06 -2.95
N ASP A 129 9.46 19.60 -2.12
CA ASP A 129 9.67 19.11 -0.75
C ASP A 129 8.38 19.17 0.06
N ARG A 130 8.19 18.19 0.93
CA ARG A 130 6.96 18.04 1.71
C ARG A 130 7.24 18.04 3.20
N THR A 131 6.42 18.79 3.93
CA THR A 131 6.30 18.67 5.38
C THR A 131 4.94 18.10 5.70
N VAL A 132 4.91 16.98 6.43
CA VAL A 132 3.67 16.26 6.77
C VAL A 132 3.42 16.39 8.26
N VAL A 133 2.23 16.86 8.61
CA VAL A 133 1.70 16.84 9.98
C VAL A 133 0.46 15.98 9.97
N TRP A 134 0.50 14.85 10.63
CA TRP A 134 -0.63 13.92 10.65
C TRP A 134 -1.19 13.77 12.07
N TYR A 135 -2.47 13.42 12.12
CA TYR A 135 -3.19 13.17 13.36
C TYR A 135 -4.08 11.93 13.24
N ARG A 136 -4.10 11.12 14.28
CA ARG A 136 -4.97 9.96 14.44
C ARG A 136 -5.42 9.83 15.87
N GLU A 137 -6.73 9.77 16.09
CA GLU A 137 -7.27 9.46 17.41
C GLU A 137 -6.91 8.04 17.84
N PRO A 138 -6.56 7.82 19.13
CA PRO A 138 -6.27 6.50 19.67
C PRO A 138 -7.44 5.51 19.50
N GLN A 139 -8.70 6.01 19.51
CA GLN A 139 -9.89 5.20 19.29
C GLN A 139 -9.94 4.56 17.91
N LEU A 140 -9.23 5.10 16.92
CA LEU A 140 -9.12 4.52 15.59
C LEU A 140 -8.12 3.37 15.50
N ALA A 141 -7.35 3.08 16.55
CA ALA A 141 -6.48 1.92 16.54
C ALA A 141 -7.29 0.64 16.34
N MET A 142 -6.89 -0.19 15.38
CA MET A 142 -7.45 -1.52 15.22
C MET A 142 -7.11 -2.37 16.46
N ARG A 143 -7.95 -3.35 16.72
CA ARG A 143 -7.74 -4.36 17.77
C ARG A 143 -7.64 -5.72 17.14
N VAL A 144 -6.95 -6.64 17.80
CA VAL A 144 -6.84 -8.02 17.31
C VAL A 144 -8.22 -8.68 17.14
N ASP A 145 -9.20 -8.32 17.98
CA ASP A 145 -10.59 -8.83 17.90
C ASP A 145 -11.36 -8.26 16.68
N ASP A 146 -10.88 -7.19 16.05
CA ASP A 146 -11.46 -6.67 14.81
C ASP A 146 -11.08 -7.51 13.58
N ILE A 147 -10.13 -8.46 13.69
CA ILE A 147 -9.66 -9.26 12.58
C ILE A 147 -10.69 -10.33 12.21
N PRO A 148 -11.29 -10.30 11.02
CA PRO A 148 -12.19 -11.36 10.56
C PRO A 148 -11.38 -12.59 10.12
N SER A 149 -10.99 -13.45 11.06
CA SER A 149 -10.07 -14.59 10.84
C SER A 149 -10.49 -15.48 9.67
N SER A 150 -11.81 -15.74 9.47
CA SER A 150 -12.31 -16.52 8.36
C SER A 150 -12.10 -15.83 7.01
N VAL A 151 -12.13 -14.50 6.97
CA VAL A 151 -11.87 -13.72 5.73
C VAL A 151 -10.40 -13.77 5.37
N VAL A 152 -9.52 -13.57 6.36
CA VAL A 152 -8.06 -13.65 6.19
C VAL A 152 -7.64 -15.02 5.71
N SER A 153 -8.13 -16.11 6.35
CA SER A 153 -7.74 -17.49 6.02
C SER A 153 -8.26 -18.00 4.66
N HIS A 154 -9.19 -17.29 4.03
CA HIS A 154 -9.73 -17.67 2.71
C HIS A 154 -9.34 -16.71 1.57
N ALA A 155 -8.52 -15.70 1.84
CA ALA A 155 -7.96 -14.82 0.82
C ALA A 155 -6.94 -15.55 -0.06
N ARG A 156 -6.66 -15.01 -1.26
CA ARG A 156 -5.51 -15.47 -2.05
C ARG A 156 -4.20 -14.85 -1.55
N LEU A 157 -4.27 -13.64 -0.97
CA LEU A 157 -3.15 -12.91 -0.40
C LEU A 157 -3.65 -11.97 0.71
N LEU A 158 -2.88 -11.86 1.79
CA LEU A 158 -3.02 -10.81 2.81
C LEU A 158 -1.99 -9.71 2.56
N HIS A 159 -2.42 -8.45 2.55
CA HIS A 159 -1.54 -7.28 2.57
C HIS A 159 -1.74 -6.50 3.87
N VAL A 160 -0.64 -6.13 4.54
CA VAL A 160 -0.67 -5.38 5.80
C VAL A 160 0.32 -4.23 5.77
N ASP A 161 0.10 -3.21 6.60
CA ASP A 161 1.08 -2.16 6.88
C ASP A 161 1.65 -2.27 8.31
N ASP A 162 2.50 -1.33 8.67
CA ASP A 162 3.16 -1.24 9.96
C ASP A 162 2.51 -0.22 10.93
N LEU A 163 1.25 0.20 10.68
CA LEU A 163 0.61 1.21 11.52
C LEU A 163 0.13 0.61 12.87
N ASP A 164 -0.69 -0.44 12.81
CA ASP A 164 -1.16 -1.20 13.97
C ASP A 164 -0.44 -2.57 13.98
N GLU A 165 0.86 -2.58 14.30
CA GLU A 165 1.74 -3.75 14.14
C GLU A 165 1.24 -5.00 14.86
N ASP A 166 0.68 -4.87 16.07
CA ASP A 166 0.09 -6.00 16.79
C ASP A 166 -1.00 -6.70 15.98
N VAL A 167 -1.84 -5.92 15.30
CA VAL A 167 -2.91 -6.42 14.45
C VAL A 167 -2.35 -7.03 13.18
N SER A 168 -1.41 -6.36 12.54
CA SER A 168 -0.73 -6.84 11.32
C SER A 168 -0.01 -8.16 11.58
N ILE A 169 0.68 -8.29 12.72
CA ILE A 169 1.33 -9.53 13.17
C ILE A 169 0.30 -10.64 13.45
N ALA A 170 -0.79 -10.31 14.16
CA ALA A 170 -1.83 -11.28 14.46
C ALA A 170 -2.53 -11.80 13.19
N ALA A 171 -2.88 -10.89 12.27
CA ALA A 171 -3.47 -11.24 10.98
C ALA A 171 -2.51 -12.08 10.11
N SER A 172 -1.23 -11.72 10.09
CA SER A 172 -0.20 -12.47 9.39
C SER A 172 -0.04 -13.89 9.92
N ARG A 173 -0.13 -14.09 11.25
CA ARG A 173 -0.12 -15.45 11.84
C ARG A 173 -1.32 -16.28 11.38
N ILE A 174 -2.51 -15.67 11.30
CA ILE A 174 -3.72 -16.34 10.79
C ILE A 174 -3.51 -16.75 9.32
N ALA A 175 -3.01 -15.82 8.49
CA ALA A 175 -2.75 -16.05 7.07
C ALA A 175 -1.73 -17.18 6.87
N VAL A 176 -0.57 -17.10 7.52
CA VAL A 176 0.49 -18.12 7.45
C VAL A 176 -0.02 -19.49 7.92
N GLY A 177 -0.80 -19.54 9.02
CA GLY A 177 -1.41 -20.78 9.52
C GLY A 177 -2.39 -21.41 8.53
N ALA A 178 -2.98 -20.61 7.63
CA ALA A 178 -3.89 -21.05 6.57
C ALA A 178 -3.20 -21.26 5.21
N GLY A 179 -1.88 -21.06 5.11
CA GLY A 179 -1.13 -21.13 3.86
C GLY A 179 -1.41 -19.96 2.90
N VAL A 180 -1.90 -18.83 3.41
CA VAL A 180 -2.14 -17.61 2.65
C VAL A 180 -0.85 -16.77 2.65
N PRO A 181 -0.30 -16.39 1.48
CA PRO A 181 0.89 -15.54 1.41
C PRO A 181 0.60 -14.14 1.95
N VAL A 182 1.62 -13.55 2.57
CA VAL A 182 1.55 -12.22 3.18
C VAL A 182 2.54 -11.29 2.50
N THR A 183 2.07 -10.11 2.07
CA THR A 183 2.92 -8.98 1.73
C THR A 183 2.76 -7.90 2.80
N SER A 184 3.83 -7.21 3.15
CA SER A 184 3.78 -6.10 4.10
C SER A 184 4.43 -4.85 3.53
N ASP A 185 3.78 -3.72 3.82
CA ASP A 185 4.38 -2.40 3.67
C ASP A 185 5.13 -2.06 4.95
N VAL A 186 6.45 -1.91 4.86
CA VAL A 186 7.30 -1.61 6.01
C VAL A 186 8.01 -0.28 5.77
N ASP A 187 7.52 0.77 6.43
CA ASP A 187 7.99 2.14 6.31
C ASP A 187 8.65 2.68 7.59
N ARG A 188 8.47 1.97 8.71
CA ARG A 188 9.04 2.35 10.01
C ARG A 188 9.77 1.17 10.64
N VAL A 189 10.75 1.49 11.49
CA VAL A 189 11.44 0.50 12.29
C VAL A 189 11.05 0.66 13.76
N THR A 190 10.49 -0.40 14.32
CA THR A 190 10.09 -0.52 15.71
C THR A 190 10.65 -1.83 16.30
N GLU A 191 10.43 -2.08 17.59
CA GLU A 191 10.78 -3.35 18.21
C GLU A 191 10.00 -4.54 17.63
N GLN A 192 8.84 -4.32 17.03
CA GLN A 192 7.97 -5.34 16.45
C GLN A 192 8.25 -5.63 14.97
N THR A 193 8.89 -4.72 14.25
CA THR A 193 9.19 -4.85 12.82
C THR A 193 9.85 -6.19 12.46
N PRO A 194 10.83 -6.73 13.22
CA PRO A 194 11.38 -8.05 12.92
C PRO A 194 10.36 -9.19 12.94
N SER A 195 9.33 -9.10 13.80
CA SER A 195 8.26 -10.09 13.89
C SER A 195 7.31 -10.02 12.69
N LEU A 196 6.99 -8.81 12.23
CA LEU A 196 6.18 -8.59 11.03
C LEU A 196 6.92 -9.09 9.78
N VAL A 197 8.21 -8.75 9.65
CA VAL A 197 9.06 -9.21 8.55
C VAL A 197 9.13 -10.75 8.52
N ALA A 198 9.34 -11.40 9.67
CA ALA A 198 9.44 -12.87 9.74
C ALA A 198 8.15 -13.60 9.30
N LEU A 199 6.98 -12.99 9.46
CA LEU A 199 5.68 -13.54 9.06
C LEU A 199 5.31 -13.21 7.62
N SER A 200 5.97 -12.23 6.99
CA SER A 200 5.69 -11.83 5.63
C SER A 200 6.32 -12.80 4.62
N THR A 201 5.58 -13.21 3.60
CA THR A 201 6.15 -13.94 2.46
C THR A 201 7.06 -13.02 1.64
N VAL A 202 6.63 -11.77 1.48
CA VAL A 202 7.39 -10.70 0.82
C VAL A 202 7.18 -9.40 1.59
N PRO A 203 8.08 -9.03 2.52
CA PRO A 203 8.12 -7.67 3.03
C PRO A 203 8.63 -6.73 1.92
N ILE A 204 7.93 -5.61 1.73
CA ILE A 204 8.30 -4.56 0.77
C ILE A 204 8.68 -3.31 1.58
N PHE A 205 9.97 -3.05 1.63
CA PHE A 205 10.55 -1.99 2.44
C PHE A 205 10.60 -0.66 1.70
N SER A 206 10.39 0.43 2.44
CA SER A 206 10.87 1.74 2.04
C SER A 206 12.41 1.80 2.12
N SER A 207 13.04 2.68 1.34
CA SER A 207 14.49 2.68 1.07
C SER A 207 15.38 2.71 2.31
N HIS A 208 14.95 3.38 3.38
CA HIS A 208 15.72 3.55 4.62
C HIS A 208 15.64 2.33 5.56
N VAL A 209 14.54 1.58 5.51
CA VAL A 209 14.23 0.51 6.47
C VAL A 209 15.28 -0.60 6.52
N PRO A 210 15.75 -1.18 5.39
CA PRO A 210 16.78 -2.21 5.45
C PRO A 210 18.07 -1.73 6.12
N SER A 211 18.45 -0.47 5.90
CA SER A 211 19.64 0.12 6.53
C SER A 211 19.46 0.30 8.04
N GLU A 212 18.29 0.74 8.48
CA GLU A 212 17.99 0.89 9.91
C GLU A 212 17.96 -0.46 10.64
N LEU A 213 17.42 -1.50 10.01
CA LEU A 213 17.35 -2.86 10.59
C LEU A 213 18.71 -3.55 10.68
N THR A 214 19.64 -3.24 9.77
CA THR A 214 20.88 -4.00 9.64
C THR A 214 22.15 -3.22 9.94
N GLY A 215 22.09 -1.88 9.86
CA GLY A 215 23.25 -1.01 9.90
C GLY A 215 24.04 -0.92 8.58
N GLU A 216 23.63 -1.68 7.55
CA GLU A 216 24.24 -1.68 6.22
C GLU A 216 23.66 -0.56 5.37
N ARG A 217 24.51 0.34 4.83
CA ARG A 217 24.05 1.47 4.01
C ARG A 217 23.72 1.08 2.56
N ASP A 218 24.40 0.08 2.05
CA ASP A 218 24.16 -0.43 0.70
C ASP A 218 22.91 -1.31 0.68
N PRO A 219 21.91 -1.03 -0.17
CA PRO A 219 20.64 -1.75 -0.16
C PRO A 219 20.80 -3.26 -0.42
N GLU A 220 21.70 -3.66 -1.32
CA GLU A 220 21.94 -5.07 -1.60
C GLU A 220 22.52 -5.78 -0.37
N ARG A 221 23.54 -5.18 0.29
CA ARG A 221 24.13 -5.75 1.50
C ARG A 221 23.12 -5.83 2.63
N ALA A 222 22.27 -4.83 2.78
CA ALA A 222 21.20 -4.82 3.76
C ALA A 222 20.19 -5.96 3.52
N LEU A 223 19.72 -6.16 2.29
CA LEU A 223 18.85 -7.29 1.95
C LEU A 223 19.53 -8.64 2.19
N ARG A 224 20.81 -8.80 1.85
CA ARG A 224 21.59 -10.01 2.13
C ARG A 224 21.81 -10.27 3.62
N ALA A 225 21.90 -9.22 4.43
CA ALA A 225 21.95 -9.33 5.88
C ALA A 225 20.61 -9.83 6.44
N LEU A 226 19.48 -9.26 5.98
CA LEU A 226 18.13 -9.69 6.36
C LEU A 226 17.82 -11.12 5.92
N ARG A 227 18.35 -11.55 4.78
CA ARG A 227 18.20 -12.92 4.26
C ARG A 227 18.61 -14.00 5.25
N LYS A 228 19.53 -13.72 6.15
CA LYS A 228 19.99 -14.70 7.17
C LYS A 228 18.87 -15.12 8.13
N SER A 229 17.86 -14.29 8.33
CA SER A 229 16.72 -14.53 9.21
C SER A 229 15.37 -14.64 8.48
N HIS A 230 15.35 -14.47 7.15
CA HIS A 230 14.13 -14.47 6.35
C HIS A 230 14.23 -15.43 5.16
N ALA A 231 13.29 -16.37 5.04
CA ALA A 231 13.32 -17.39 3.99
C ALA A 231 12.60 -16.99 2.70
N GLY A 232 11.67 -16.03 2.77
CA GLY A 232 10.89 -15.52 1.63
C GLY A 232 11.67 -14.53 0.76
N TRP A 233 10.99 -13.85 -0.12
CA TRP A 233 11.55 -12.76 -0.90
C TRP A 233 11.70 -11.49 -0.05
N LEU A 234 12.69 -10.68 -0.36
CA LEU A 234 12.90 -9.37 0.27
C LEU A 234 12.91 -8.31 -0.81
N CYS A 235 11.99 -7.34 -0.74
CA CYS A 235 11.86 -6.27 -1.74
C CYS A 235 12.10 -4.91 -1.09
N VAL A 236 12.80 -4.00 -1.80
CA VAL A 236 12.99 -2.61 -1.38
C VAL A 236 12.73 -1.67 -2.56
N THR A 237 11.98 -0.59 -2.31
CA THR A 237 11.79 0.51 -3.26
C THR A 237 12.83 1.59 -3.02
N LEU A 238 13.43 2.13 -4.07
CA LEU A 238 14.58 3.05 -4.03
C LEU A 238 14.27 4.41 -4.69
N GLY A 239 12.98 4.75 -4.84
CA GLY A 239 12.56 5.98 -5.50
C GLY A 239 13.06 6.06 -6.95
N THR A 240 13.84 7.08 -7.27
CA THR A 240 14.42 7.28 -8.61
C THR A 240 15.42 6.20 -9.03
N ASP A 241 15.97 5.45 -8.08
CA ASP A 241 16.90 4.34 -8.37
C ASP A 241 16.16 3.02 -8.66
N GLY A 242 14.81 3.03 -8.59
CA GLY A 242 13.97 1.89 -8.94
C GLY A 242 13.66 0.97 -7.77
N ALA A 243 13.83 -0.34 -7.94
CA ALA A 243 13.52 -1.32 -6.91
C ALA A 243 14.42 -2.56 -7.02
N MET A 244 14.69 -3.17 -5.87
CA MET A 244 15.44 -4.43 -5.77
C MET A 244 14.58 -5.52 -5.12
N LEU A 245 14.78 -6.76 -5.56
CA LEU A 245 14.19 -7.95 -4.98
C LEU A 245 15.24 -9.04 -4.85
N LEU A 246 15.40 -9.57 -3.65
CA LEU A 246 16.27 -10.70 -3.36
C LEU A 246 15.43 -11.98 -3.28
N ASP A 247 15.63 -12.90 -4.24
CA ASP A 247 15.03 -14.24 -4.31
C ASP A 247 16.12 -15.28 -4.04
N GLY A 248 16.10 -15.88 -2.87
CA GLY A 248 17.22 -16.71 -2.43
C GLY A 248 18.51 -15.88 -2.41
N ASP A 249 19.51 -16.31 -3.19
CA ASP A 249 20.77 -15.58 -3.35
C ASP A 249 20.79 -14.69 -4.61
N ARG A 250 19.74 -14.74 -5.42
CA ARG A 250 19.65 -13.98 -6.67
C ARG A 250 19.04 -12.62 -6.43
N LEU A 251 19.81 -11.57 -6.70
CA LEU A 251 19.34 -10.21 -6.71
C LEU A 251 18.77 -9.83 -8.09
N HIS A 252 17.58 -9.26 -8.07
CA HIS A 252 16.95 -8.60 -9.21
C HIS A 252 16.91 -7.11 -8.92
N HIS A 253 17.34 -6.29 -9.88
CA HIS A 253 17.25 -4.83 -9.81
C HIS A 253 16.63 -4.30 -11.10
N VAL A 254 15.65 -3.43 -10.96
CA VAL A 254 14.99 -2.74 -12.08
C VAL A 254 15.07 -1.24 -11.80
N PRO A 255 15.67 -0.44 -12.71
CA PRO A 255 15.71 1.01 -12.55
C PRO A 255 14.30 1.60 -12.69
N ALA A 256 14.09 2.79 -12.12
CA ALA A 256 12.84 3.51 -12.29
C ALA A 256 12.58 3.90 -13.75
N PHE A 257 11.32 3.95 -14.14
CA PHE A 257 10.94 4.55 -15.43
C PHE A 257 11.05 6.08 -15.31
N VAL A 258 11.66 6.71 -16.30
CA VAL A 258 11.79 8.17 -16.35
C VAL A 258 10.45 8.78 -16.77
N VAL A 259 9.91 9.65 -15.95
CA VAL A 259 8.65 10.37 -16.17
C VAL A 259 8.74 11.81 -15.67
N ASP A 260 7.89 12.69 -16.17
CA ASP A 260 7.73 14.04 -15.63
C ASP A 260 6.85 13.97 -14.37
N ALA A 261 7.48 13.87 -13.21
CA ALA A 261 6.79 13.73 -11.95
C ALA A 261 6.07 15.02 -11.52
N VAL A 262 4.78 14.88 -11.19
CA VAL A 262 3.91 15.94 -10.66
C VAL A 262 3.74 15.81 -9.15
N ASP A 263 3.51 14.57 -8.68
CA ASP A 263 3.28 14.24 -7.27
C ASP A 263 3.69 12.77 -7.02
N THR A 264 4.50 12.52 -6.01
CA THR A 264 4.97 11.18 -5.67
C THR A 264 4.17 10.53 -4.53
N THR A 265 3.08 11.17 -4.10
CA THR A 265 2.21 10.66 -3.03
C THR A 265 1.55 9.35 -3.47
N GLY A 266 1.66 8.32 -2.66
CA GLY A 266 1.07 7.00 -2.96
C GLY A 266 1.82 6.15 -3.99
N ALA A 267 2.95 6.63 -4.56
CA ALA A 267 3.72 5.85 -5.54
C ALA A 267 4.20 4.50 -4.97
N GLY A 268 4.59 4.47 -3.70
CA GLY A 268 4.95 3.24 -2.99
C GLY A 268 3.76 2.28 -2.88
N ASP A 269 2.57 2.79 -2.58
CA ASP A 269 1.36 1.97 -2.44
C ASP A 269 0.92 1.41 -3.80
N VAL A 270 1.01 2.21 -4.87
CA VAL A 270 0.75 1.78 -6.25
C VAL A 270 1.78 0.73 -6.69
N PHE A 271 3.06 0.89 -6.32
CA PHE A 271 4.09 -0.13 -6.54
C PHE A 271 3.68 -1.46 -5.88
N ARG A 272 3.26 -1.43 -4.61
CA ARG A 272 2.85 -2.63 -3.86
C ARG A 272 1.64 -3.30 -4.48
N ALA A 273 0.66 -2.53 -4.91
CA ALA A 273 -0.52 -3.06 -5.61
C ALA A 273 -0.16 -3.78 -6.92
N ALA A 274 0.66 -3.15 -7.73
CA ALA A 274 1.12 -3.73 -9.00
C ALA A 274 2.04 -4.94 -8.77
N PHE A 275 2.88 -4.91 -7.73
CA PHE A 275 3.66 -6.05 -7.27
C PHE A 275 2.76 -7.23 -6.89
N ILE A 276 1.72 -7.00 -6.09
CA ILE A 276 0.73 -8.00 -5.68
C ILE A 276 0.00 -8.57 -6.91
N HIS A 277 -0.43 -7.71 -7.84
CA HIS A 277 -1.08 -8.15 -9.07
C HIS A 277 -0.19 -9.11 -9.85
N ALA A 278 1.05 -8.72 -10.15
CA ALA A 278 1.99 -9.51 -10.91
C ALA A 278 2.40 -10.82 -10.18
N LEU A 279 2.55 -10.76 -8.85
CA LEU A 279 2.79 -11.94 -8.00
C LEU A 279 1.65 -12.95 -8.10
N LEU A 280 0.38 -12.50 -8.03
CA LEU A 280 -0.80 -13.37 -8.16
C LEU A 280 -0.99 -13.93 -9.57
N GLN A 281 -0.34 -13.34 -10.59
CA GLN A 281 -0.24 -13.85 -11.96
C GLN A 281 0.95 -14.80 -12.16
N ASN A 282 1.73 -15.09 -11.11
CA ASN A 282 2.92 -15.93 -11.14
C ASN A 282 4.00 -15.44 -12.13
N GLN A 283 4.15 -14.13 -12.29
CA GLN A 283 5.22 -13.55 -13.10
C GLN A 283 6.59 -13.77 -12.45
N SER A 284 7.66 -13.70 -13.25
CA SER A 284 9.02 -13.78 -12.72
C SER A 284 9.39 -12.56 -11.88
N PRO A 285 10.35 -12.66 -10.94
CA PRO A 285 10.77 -11.55 -10.09
C PRO A 285 11.11 -10.26 -10.86
N THR A 286 11.78 -10.38 -11.99
CA THR A 286 12.12 -9.22 -12.84
C THR A 286 10.88 -8.60 -13.48
N GLU A 287 9.93 -9.41 -13.96
CA GLU A 287 8.67 -8.92 -14.55
C GLU A 287 7.82 -8.24 -13.48
N ILE A 288 7.73 -8.82 -12.28
CA ILE A 288 7.03 -8.21 -11.13
C ILE A 288 7.60 -6.82 -10.84
N LEU A 289 8.94 -6.70 -10.69
CA LEU A 289 9.57 -5.41 -10.43
C LEU A 289 9.33 -4.41 -11.56
N ARG A 290 9.42 -4.82 -12.82
CA ARG A 290 9.18 -3.94 -13.97
C ARG A 290 7.73 -3.44 -14.01
N PHE A 291 6.77 -4.33 -13.82
CA PHE A 291 5.35 -3.99 -13.80
C PHE A 291 5.03 -3.03 -12.64
N ALA A 292 5.54 -3.31 -11.44
CA ALA A 292 5.36 -2.47 -10.27
C ALA A 292 6.02 -1.09 -10.43
N SER A 293 7.25 -1.03 -10.97
CA SER A 293 7.95 0.23 -11.22
C SER A 293 7.26 1.08 -12.30
N ALA A 294 6.69 0.45 -13.34
CA ALA A 294 5.94 1.16 -14.38
C ALA A 294 4.64 1.77 -13.81
N ALA A 295 3.91 1.02 -12.99
CA ALA A 295 2.71 1.51 -12.32
C ALA A 295 3.01 2.71 -11.41
N ALA A 296 4.05 2.60 -10.57
CA ALA A 296 4.49 3.67 -9.69
C ALA A 296 4.95 4.92 -10.47
N ALA A 297 5.65 4.75 -11.59
CA ALA A 297 6.06 5.86 -12.43
C ALA A 297 4.87 6.61 -13.03
N ILE A 298 3.85 5.89 -13.53
CA ILE A 298 2.62 6.53 -14.06
C ILE A 298 1.90 7.28 -12.94
N SER A 299 1.77 6.71 -11.74
CA SER A 299 1.11 7.42 -10.64
C SER A 299 1.81 8.74 -10.31
N CYS A 300 3.13 8.80 -10.38
CA CYS A 300 3.87 10.04 -10.17
C CYS A 300 3.55 11.16 -11.16
N THR A 301 2.96 10.88 -12.32
CA THR A 301 2.56 11.90 -13.31
C THR A 301 1.24 12.60 -12.97
N ARG A 302 0.59 12.22 -11.88
CA ARG A 302 -0.75 12.69 -11.47
C ARG A 302 -0.73 13.11 -10.01
N ALA A 303 -1.65 14.01 -9.62
CA ALA A 303 -1.77 14.45 -8.23
C ALA A 303 -2.62 13.48 -7.38
N GLY A 304 -2.21 13.31 -6.13
CA GLY A 304 -2.89 12.53 -5.09
C GLY A 304 -2.55 11.04 -5.11
N ALA A 305 -2.94 10.31 -4.05
CA ALA A 305 -2.64 8.90 -3.90
C ALA A 305 -3.62 8.00 -4.67
N ILE A 306 -4.87 7.85 -4.19
CA ILE A 306 -5.88 6.99 -4.84
C ILE A 306 -6.25 7.52 -6.25
N THR A 307 -6.28 8.83 -6.43
CA THR A 307 -6.62 9.47 -7.71
C THR A 307 -5.56 9.30 -8.80
N SER A 308 -4.33 8.98 -8.43
CA SER A 308 -3.22 8.79 -9.38
C SER A 308 -3.08 7.36 -9.92
N VAL A 309 -3.85 6.43 -9.38
CA VAL A 309 -3.77 5.01 -9.73
C VAL A 309 -3.94 4.79 -11.23
N PRO A 310 -3.01 4.10 -11.91
CA PRO A 310 -3.11 3.82 -13.34
C PRO A 310 -4.05 2.65 -13.63
N ALA A 311 -4.63 2.65 -14.83
CA ALA A 311 -5.29 1.47 -15.38
C ALA A 311 -4.26 0.44 -15.88
N LEU A 312 -4.65 -0.83 -15.95
CA LEU A 312 -3.79 -1.92 -16.40
C LEU A 312 -3.18 -1.64 -17.77
N GLU A 313 -4.00 -1.16 -18.70
CA GLU A 313 -3.62 -0.87 -20.09
C GLU A 313 -2.54 0.23 -20.20
N GLU A 314 -2.54 1.19 -19.28
CA GLU A 314 -1.53 2.26 -19.25
C GLU A 314 -0.16 1.70 -18.85
N ILE A 315 -0.14 0.77 -17.88
CA ILE A 315 1.09 0.12 -17.44
C ILE A 315 1.68 -0.71 -18.56
N GLU A 316 0.87 -1.52 -19.24
CA GLU A 316 1.28 -2.35 -20.37
C GLU A 316 1.84 -1.52 -21.54
N GLN A 317 1.22 -0.37 -21.81
CA GLN A 317 1.70 0.57 -22.84
C GLN A 317 3.06 1.17 -22.48
N LEU A 318 3.29 1.59 -21.23
CA LEU A 318 4.58 2.12 -20.81
C LEU A 318 5.68 1.07 -20.91
N MET A 319 5.40 -0.16 -20.47
CA MET A 319 6.35 -1.27 -20.55
C MET A 319 6.73 -1.61 -22.00
N THR A 320 5.78 -1.55 -22.93
CA THR A 320 6.03 -1.82 -24.36
C THR A 320 6.92 -0.76 -25.00
N ARG A 321 6.66 0.53 -24.71
CA ARG A 321 7.46 1.65 -25.25
C ARG A 321 8.92 1.60 -24.77
N SER A 322 9.16 1.23 -23.54
CA SER A 322 10.51 1.14 -22.98
C SER A 322 11.34 -0.03 -23.55
N HIS A 323 10.69 -1.07 -24.05
CA HIS A 323 11.37 -2.16 -24.78
C HIS A 323 11.85 -1.77 -26.19
N GLN A 324 11.21 -0.79 -26.81
CA GLN A 324 11.57 -0.32 -28.16
C GLN A 324 12.69 0.73 -28.14
N ALA A 325 12.97 1.31 -26.97
CA ALA A 325 13.99 2.35 -26.80
C ALA A 325 15.33 1.80 -26.24
N SER A 326 15.39 0.51 -25.90
CA SER A 326 16.60 -0.20 -25.43
C SER A 326 17.21 -1.04 -26.53
#